data_c611b572ed1472bb96511dd839c281f5
#
_entry.id   c611b572ed1472bb96511dd839c281f5
#
_cell.length_a   1.000
_cell.length_b   1.000
_cell.length_c   1.000
_cell.angle_alpha   90.00
_cell.angle_beta   90.00
_cell.angle_gamma   90.00
#
_symmetry.space_group_name_H-M   'P 1'
#
loop_
_entity.id
_entity.type
_entity.pdbx_description
1 polymer ?
#
loop_
_entity_poly.entity_id
_entity_poly.type
_entity_poly.pdbx_seq_one_letter_code
_entity_poly.pdbx_strand_id
1 'polypeptide(L)'
;MRLFRMPDTSATAIHREKRLTADDRADLVAECIDADPCEPWIVWCDTDYEADAVRERIPDAEEVRGSMQLSLKEARLDAFSRGELRVLITKPSIAGYGLNWQHCARMAFAGLSFSYESYYQAVRRCWRFGQHRPVQVHIAMADTEAAIKRVIDRKAGDHAAMKREMQIAMREAARNSILLQTYKPQQEARLPAWLYS
;
A
#
# COMPACT_ATOMS: atom_id res chain seq x y z
N MET A 1 -34.23 9.52 -25.10
CA MET A 1 -33.40 10.29 -24.17
C MET A 1 -33.31 9.47 -22.86
N ARG A 2 -32.18 8.77 -22.56
CA ARG A 2 -32.04 8.01 -21.32
C ARG A 2 -31.63 8.99 -20.23
N LEU A 3 -32.52 9.25 -19.28
CA LEU A 3 -32.33 10.22 -18.18
C LEU A 3 -31.38 9.70 -17.08
N PHE A 4 -31.09 8.40 -17.03
CA PHE A 4 -30.18 7.81 -16.05
C PHE A 4 -29.24 6.85 -16.78
N ARG A 5 -27.96 7.12 -16.70
CA ARG A 5 -26.91 6.19 -17.14
C ARG A 5 -26.76 5.15 -16.02
N MET A 6 -27.31 3.93 -16.24
CA MET A 6 -26.98 2.82 -15.35
C MET A 6 -25.48 2.57 -15.42
N PRO A 7 -24.76 2.50 -14.29
CA PRO A 7 -23.35 2.21 -14.31
C PRO A 7 -23.14 0.82 -14.93
N ASP A 8 -22.47 0.79 -16.08
CA ASP A 8 -22.00 -0.45 -16.68
C ASP A 8 -20.80 -0.92 -15.85
N THR A 9 -20.95 -2.04 -15.15
CA THR A 9 -19.92 -2.62 -14.28
C THR A 9 -18.94 -3.52 -15.03
N SER A 10 -18.95 -3.51 -16.35
CA SER A 10 -17.96 -4.25 -17.14
C SER A 10 -16.57 -3.65 -16.93
N ALA A 11 -15.53 -4.48 -16.94
CA ALA A 11 -14.14 -4.05 -16.78
C ALA A 11 -13.77 -2.97 -17.82
N THR A 12 -14.26 -3.10 -19.04
CA THR A 12 -14.03 -2.15 -20.14
C THR A 12 -14.68 -0.78 -19.87
N ALA A 13 -15.91 -0.78 -19.32
CA ALA A 13 -16.60 0.46 -18.99
C ALA A 13 -15.89 1.19 -17.84
N ILE A 14 -15.43 0.45 -16.83
CA ILE A 14 -14.66 0.99 -15.72
C ILE A 14 -13.34 1.60 -16.21
N HIS A 15 -12.60 0.92 -17.07
CA HIS A 15 -11.37 1.47 -17.65
C HIS A 15 -11.61 2.73 -18.46
N ARG A 16 -12.71 2.77 -19.22
CA ARG A 16 -13.08 3.97 -19.96
C ARG A 16 -13.41 5.14 -19.04
N GLU A 17 -14.19 4.93 -18.00
CA GLU A 17 -14.53 5.96 -17.01
C GLU A 17 -13.28 6.44 -16.25
N LYS A 18 -12.41 5.53 -15.84
CA LYS A 18 -11.12 5.88 -15.21
C LYS A 18 -10.28 6.78 -16.10
N ARG A 19 -10.29 6.54 -17.40
CA ARG A 19 -9.55 7.38 -18.36
C ARG A 19 -10.18 8.75 -18.53
N LEU A 20 -11.52 8.82 -18.58
CA LEU A 20 -12.26 10.08 -18.73
C LEU A 20 -12.15 10.99 -17.50
N THR A 21 -11.96 10.42 -16.32
CA THR A 21 -11.88 11.14 -15.04
C THR A 21 -10.46 11.28 -14.52
N ALA A 22 -9.44 10.89 -15.30
CA ALA A 22 -8.05 10.91 -14.85
C ALA A 22 -7.58 12.32 -14.50
N ASP A 23 -7.97 13.30 -15.28
CA ASP A 23 -7.62 14.71 -15.08
C ASP A 23 -8.26 15.26 -13.81
N ASP A 24 -9.57 15.07 -13.62
CA ASP A 24 -10.28 15.53 -12.41
C ASP A 24 -9.70 14.90 -11.12
N ARG A 25 -9.33 13.62 -11.20
CA ARG A 25 -8.71 12.93 -10.06
C ARG A 25 -7.29 13.43 -9.80
N ALA A 26 -6.55 13.76 -10.83
CA ALA A 26 -5.22 14.35 -10.71
C ALA A 26 -5.29 15.76 -10.11
N ASP A 27 -6.30 16.55 -10.44
CA ASP A 27 -6.54 17.86 -9.82
C ASP A 27 -6.79 17.72 -8.31
N LEU A 28 -7.65 16.79 -7.89
CA LEU A 28 -7.90 16.50 -6.48
C LEU A 28 -6.63 16.05 -5.72
N VAL A 29 -5.79 15.23 -6.36
CA VAL A 29 -4.52 14.81 -5.78
C VAL A 29 -3.57 15.98 -5.61
N ALA A 30 -3.48 16.86 -6.62
CA ALA A 30 -2.65 18.05 -6.56
C ALA A 30 -3.11 19.00 -5.44
N GLU A 31 -4.42 19.24 -5.31
CA GLU A 31 -5.00 20.04 -4.21
C GLU A 31 -4.61 19.49 -2.83
N CYS A 32 -4.66 18.16 -2.65
CA CYS A 32 -4.25 17.53 -1.39
C CYS A 32 -2.75 17.76 -1.09
N ILE A 33 -1.90 17.70 -2.12
CA ILE A 33 -0.46 17.87 -1.99
C ILE A 33 -0.10 19.34 -1.73
N ASP A 34 -0.81 20.26 -2.38
CA ASP A 34 -0.63 21.70 -2.20
C ASP A 34 -1.09 22.18 -0.81
N ALA A 35 -2.05 21.48 -0.20
CA ALA A 35 -2.48 21.77 1.17
C ALA A 35 -1.40 21.44 2.23
N ASP A 36 -0.50 20.50 1.95
CA ASP A 36 0.61 20.09 2.83
C ASP A 36 1.96 20.13 2.08
N PRO A 37 2.43 21.31 1.64
CA PRO A 37 3.55 21.46 0.69
C PRO A 37 4.90 21.04 1.24
N CYS A 38 5.06 21.00 2.57
CA CYS A 38 6.32 20.62 3.24
C CYS A 38 6.41 19.12 3.53
N GLU A 39 5.33 18.36 3.32
CA GLU A 39 5.30 16.94 3.63
C GLU A 39 5.76 16.08 2.44
N PRO A 40 6.44 14.96 2.70
CA PRO A 40 6.67 13.98 1.66
C PRO A 40 5.37 13.23 1.31
N TRP A 41 5.14 13.04 0.02
CA TRP A 41 3.96 12.39 -0.51
C TRP A 41 4.30 11.21 -1.41
N ILE A 42 3.53 10.15 -1.31
CA ILE A 42 3.52 9.09 -2.32
C ILE A 42 2.17 9.07 -3.04
N VAL A 43 2.21 9.08 -4.37
CA VAL A 43 1.03 9.02 -5.22
C VAL A 43 1.00 7.66 -5.92
N TRP A 44 -0.03 6.90 -5.64
CA TRP A 44 -0.28 5.59 -6.22
C TRP A 44 -1.20 5.68 -7.43
N CYS A 45 -0.73 5.19 -8.57
CA CYS A 45 -1.48 5.12 -9.81
C CYS A 45 -1.70 3.64 -10.20
N ASP A 46 -2.82 3.35 -10.85
CA ASP A 46 -3.11 2.03 -11.40
C ASP A 46 -2.63 1.93 -12.86
N THR A 47 -2.71 3.04 -13.58
CA THR A 47 -2.40 3.14 -15.02
C THR A 47 -1.38 4.22 -15.33
N ASP A 48 -0.75 4.15 -16.52
CA ASP A 48 0.23 5.15 -16.95
C ASP A 48 -0.41 6.52 -17.22
N TYR A 49 -1.62 6.56 -17.78
CA TYR A 49 -2.32 7.83 -18.05
C TYR A 49 -2.72 8.57 -16.76
N GLU A 50 -2.97 7.86 -15.66
CA GLU A 50 -3.17 8.47 -14.34
C GLU A 50 -1.88 9.11 -13.83
N ALA A 51 -0.75 8.40 -14.00
CA ALA A 51 0.55 8.93 -13.63
C ALA A 51 0.95 10.15 -14.47
N ASP A 52 0.67 10.13 -15.77
CA ASP A 52 0.88 11.28 -16.68
C ASP A 52 0.07 12.48 -16.20
N ALA A 53 -1.23 12.31 -15.94
CA ALA A 53 -2.11 13.37 -15.49
C ALA A 53 -1.66 14.00 -14.16
N VAL A 54 -1.22 13.18 -13.20
CA VAL A 54 -0.69 13.67 -11.91
C VAL A 54 0.63 14.42 -12.10
N ARG A 55 1.52 13.89 -12.95
CA ARG A 55 2.82 14.52 -13.20
C ARG A 55 2.71 15.90 -13.86
N GLU A 56 1.73 16.09 -14.75
CA GLU A 56 1.48 17.39 -15.38
C GLU A 56 1.11 18.48 -14.36
N ARG A 57 0.46 18.09 -13.25
CA ARG A 57 0.01 18.99 -12.19
C ARG A 57 1.01 19.21 -11.08
N ILE A 58 1.97 18.30 -10.92
CA ILE A 58 2.99 18.34 -9.85
C ILE A 58 4.38 18.27 -10.50
N PRO A 59 4.93 19.39 -10.96
CA PRO A 59 6.17 19.40 -11.74
C PRO A 59 7.41 18.93 -10.98
N ASP A 60 7.43 19.03 -9.65
CA ASP A 60 8.51 18.58 -8.78
C ASP A 60 8.38 17.09 -8.38
N ALA A 61 7.35 16.41 -8.83
CA ALA A 61 7.19 14.98 -8.59
C ALA A 61 8.14 14.15 -9.46
N GLU A 62 8.77 13.16 -8.85
CA GLU A 62 9.51 12.14 -9.57
C GLU A 62 8.65 10.89 -9.77
N GLU A 63 8.72 10.33 -10.97
CA GLU A 63 7.95 9.15 -11.31
C GLU A 63 8.82 7.92 -11.47
N VAL A 64 8.32 6.75 -11.01
CA VAL A 64 8.91 5.44 -11.28
C VAL A 64 7.93 4.58 -12.04
N ARG A 65 8.29 4.28 -13.31
CA ARG A 65 7.51 3.42 -14.24
C ARG A 65 8.14 2.05 -14.46
N GLY A 66 7.31 1.09 -14.83
CA GLY A 66 7.75 -0.26 -15.19
C GLY A 66 8.73 -0.30 -16.36
N SER A 67 8.58 0.58 -17.34
CA SER A 67 9.42 0.67 -18.55
C SER A 67 10.79 1.34 -18.34
N MET A 68 11.04 1.96 -17.20
CA MET A 68 12.33 2.60 -16.90
C MET A 68 13.45 1.58 -16.73
N GLN A 69 14.70 2.01 -16.97
CA GLN A 69 15.88 1.23 -16.64
C GLN A 69 15.97 0.93 -15.15
N LEU A 70 16.42 -0.25 -14.79
CA LEU A 70 16.45 -0.72 -13.39
C LEU A 70 17.26 0.22 -12.48
N SER A 71 18.43 0.64 -12.92
CA SER A 71 19.30 1.55 -12.16
C SER A 71 18.63 2.90 -11.84
N LEU A 72 17.84 3.44 -12.78
CA LEU A 72 17.11 4.69 -12.57
C LEU A 72 15.94 4.49 -11.60
N LYS A 73 15.23 3.36 -11.68
CA LYS A 73 14.18 3.00 -10.71
C LYS A 73 14.73 2.93 -9.29
N GLU A 74 15.82 2.17 -9.14
CA GLU A 74 16.50 1.99 -7.84
C GLU A 74 16.96 3.34 -7.29
N ALA A 75 17.60 4.17 -8.10
CA ALA A 75 18.08 5.49 -7.69
C ALA A 75 16.94 6.40 -7.19
N ARG A 76 15.78 6.42 -7.88
CA ARG A 76 14.62 7.23 -7.47
C ARG A 76 13.94 6.69 -6.22
N LEU A 77 13.77 5.38 -6.11
CA LEU A 77 13.19 4.73 -4.93
C LEU A 77 14.07 4.94 -3.69
N ASP A 78 15.38 4.86 -3.87
CA ASP A 78 16.35 5.14 -2.81
C ASP A 78 16.36 6.62 -2.42
N ALA A 79 16.32 7.53 -3.38
CA ALA A 79 16.25 8.97 -3.13
C ALA A 79 14.99 9.32 -2.32
N PHE A 80 13.84 8.73 -2.68
CA PHE A 80 12.62 8.88 -1.88
C PHE A 80 12.77 8.30 -0.48
N SER A 81 13.39 7.12 -0.36
CA SER A 81 13.61 6.47 0.95
C SER A 81 14.52 7.29 1.87
N ARG A 82 15.44 8.06 1.29
CA ARG A 82 16.31 9.00 2.04
C ARG A 82 15.66 10.36 2.31
N GLY A 83 14.44 10.59 1.80
CA GLY A 83 13.75 11.89 1.95
C GLY A 83 14.29 13.00 1.04
N GLU A 84 15.02 12.66 -0.02
CA GLU A 84 15.55 13.58 -1.01
C GLU A 84 14.51 14.03 -2.05
N LEU A 85 13.43 13.26 -2.18
CA LEU A 85 12.30 13.56 -3.06
C LEU A 85 11.07 13.88 -2.21
N ARG A 86 10.39 14.97 -2.54
CA ARG A 86 9.15 15.37 -1.86
C ARG A 86 7.96 14.52 -2.33
N VAL A 87 7.80 14.34 -3.62
CA VAL A 87 6.66 13.61 -4.20
C VAL A 87 7.17 12.48 -5.10
N LEU A 88 6.71 11.28 -4.81
CA LEU A 88 6.97 10.09 -5.64
C LEU A 88 5.67 9.58 -6.25
N ILE A 89 5.63 9.45 -7.59
CA ILE A 89 4.53 8.84 -8.33
C ILE A 89 4.96 7.43 -8.75
N THR A 90 4.18 6.42 -8.41
CA THR A 90 4.46 5.04 -8.83
C THR A 90 3.22 4.15 -8.77
N LYS A 91 3.37 2.89 -9.18
CA LYS A 91 2.33 1.87 -9.08
C LYS A 91 2.64 0.89 -7.94
N PRO A 92 1.62 0.35 -7.24
CA PRO A 92 1.83 -0.66 -6.21
C PRO A 92 2.62 -1.88 -6.71
N SER A 93 2.44 -2.26 -7.97
CA SER A 93 3.16 -3.37 -8.62
C SER A 93 4.65 -3.12 -8.85
N ILE A 94 5.08 -1.86 -8.94
CA ILE A 94 6.47 -1.46 -9.23
C ILE A 94 7.26 -1.26 -7.94
N ALA A 95 6.63 -0.65 -6.94
CA ALA A 95 7.26 -0.36 -5.66
C ALA A 95 7.56 -1.60 -4.80
N GLY A 96 7.70 -2.71 -5.44
CA GLY A 96 8.22 -4.01 -5.04
C GLY A 96 8.17 -4.39 -3.56
N TYR A 97 8.65 -5.56 -3.25
CA TYR A 97 8.78 -6.02 -1.87
C TYR A 97 9.99 -5.36 -1.18
N GLY A 98 9.83 -4.97 0.08
CA GLY A 98 10.97 -4.60 0.93
C GLY A 98 11.21 -3.11 1.18
N LEU A 99 10.63 -2.20 0.40
CA LEU A 99 10.80 -0.75 0.62
C LEU A 99 10.14 -0.28 1.91
N ASN A 100 10.81 0.63 2.61
CA ASN A 100 10.36 1.20 3.87
C ASN A 100 10.35 2.72 3.78
N TRP A 101 9.16 3.31 3.86
CA TRP A 101 8.95 4.75 3.73
C TRP A 101 8.27 5.36 4.96
N GLN A 102 8.77 5.02 6.15
CA GLN A 102 8.26 5.52 7.43
C GLN A 102 8.39 7.05 7.60
N HIS A 103 9.30 7.69 6.86
CA HIS A 103 9.41 9.14 6.84
C HIS A 103 8.18 9.80 6.19
N CYS A 104 7.48 9.09 5.31
CA CYS A 104 6.29 9.54 4.62
C CYS A 104 5.03 9.13 5.38
N ALA A 105 4.17 10.10 5.71
CA ALA A 105 2.89 9.86 6.37
C ALA A 105 1.70 10.33 5.52
N ARG A 106 1.93 10.73 4.28
CA ARG A 106 0.93 11.22 3.33
C ARG A 106 0.94 10.36 2.09
N MET A 107 -0.22 9.88 1.68
CA MET A 107 -0.36 9.18 0.42
C MET A 107 -1.68 9.49 -0.26
N ALA A 108 -1.65 9.51 -1.58
CA ALA A 108 -2.82 9.67 -2.42
C ALA A 108 -2.91 8.50 -3.41
N PHE A 109 -4.11 8.04 -3.68
CA PHE A 109 -4.43 7.13 -4.78
C PHE A 109 -5.14 7.92 -5.85
N ALA A 110 -4.49 8.12 -7.00
CA ALA A 110 -5.10 8.71 -8.19
C ALA A 110 -5.95 7.69 -8.98
N GLY A 111 -5.78 6.41 -8.67
CA GLY A 111 -6.59 5.31 -9.15
C GLY A 111 -6.47 4.08 -8.28
N LEU A 112 -7.57 3.34 -8.12
CA LEU A 112 -7.60 2.06 -7.42
C LEU A 112 -7.87 0.93 -8.40
N SER A 113 -7.20 -0.21 -8.17
CA SER A 113 -7.58 -1.49 -8.76
C SER A 113 -8.56 -2.24 -7.84
N PHE A 114 -9.18 -3.33 -8.33
CA PHE A 114 -9.99 -4.22 -7.51
C PHE A 114 -9.17 -5.09 -6.53
N SER A 115 -7.84 -4.93 -6.52
CA SER A 115 -6.95 -5.70 -5.66
C SER A 115 -6.78 -5.02 -4.31
N TYR A 116 -7.46 -5.58 -3.30
CA TYR A 116 -7.23 -5.19 -1.91
C TYR A 116 -5.78 -5.45 -1.47
N GLU A 117 -5.17 -6.53 -1.96
CA GLU A 117 -3.77 -6.83 -1.65
C GLU A 117 -2.84 -5.72 -2.10
N SER A 118 -2.97 -5.26 -3.36
CA SER A 118 -2.18 -4.16 -3.89
C SER A 118 -2.37 -2.87 -3.08
N TYR A 119 -3.62 -2.55 -2.73
CA TYR A 119 -3.94 -1.42 -1.86
C TYR A 119 -3.28 -1.57 -0.47
N TYR A 120 -3.47 -2.71 0.18
CA TYR A 120 -2.92 -2.99 1.50
C TYR A 120 -1.39 -2.93 1.49
N GLN A 121 -0.73 -3.53 0.51
CA GLN A 121 0.72 -3.49 0.36
C GLN A 121 1.24 -2.06 0.15
N ALA A 122 0.54 -1.26 -0.65
CA ALA A 122 0.87 0.16 -0.85
C ALA A 122 0.81 0.94 0.46
N VAL A 123 -0.27 0.80 1.24
CA VAL A 123 -0.42 1.46 2.55
C VAL A 123 0.67 1.02 3.52
N ARG A 124 1.02 -0.27 3.51
CA ARG A 124 2.06 -0.86 4.38
C ARG A 124 3.47 -0.35 4.11
N ARG A 125 3.73 0.39 3.04
CA ARG A 125 5.03 1.04 2.81
C ARG A 125 5.31 2.16 3.83
N CYS A 126 4.29 2.90 4.19
CA CYS A 126 4.36 3.97 5.18
C CYS A 126 3.86 3.55 6.56
N TRP A 127 2.80 2.72 6.59
CA TRP A 127 2.20 2.24 7.83
C TRP A 127 2.88 0.94 8.31
N ARG A 128 4.01 1.08 9.00
CA ARG A 128 4.82 -0.03 9.51
C ARG A 128 5.20 0.19 10.98
N PHE A 129 5.76 -0.86 11.60
CA PHE A 129 6.37 -0.74 12.92
C PHE A 129 7.44 0.36 12.91
N GLY A 130 7.36 1.29 13.87
CA GLY A 130 8.23 2.46 13.94
C GLY A 130 7.65 3.73 13.27
N GLN A 131 6.48 3.68 12.63
CA GLN A 131 5.75 4.88 12.22
C GLN A 131 5.04 5.48 13.44
N HIS A 132 5.43 6.70 13.81
CA HIS A 132 4.87 7.42 14.97
C HIS A 132 3.79 8.44 14.58
N ARG A 133 3.66 8.74 13.29
CA ARG A 133 2.70 9.71 12.76
C ARG A 133 1.47 8.99 12.21
N PRO A 134 0.27 9.57 12.33
CA PRO A 134 -0.91 9.04 11.64
C PRO A 134 -0.67 9.07 10.12
N VAL A 135 -0.77 7.91 9.47
CA VAL A 135 -0.70 7.84 8.01
C VAL A 135 -2.05 8.25 7.44
N GLN A 136 -2.05 9.31 6.64
CA GLN A 136 -3.23 9.80 5.95
C GLN A 136 -3.26 9.22 4.53
N VAL A 137 -4.41 8.69 4.17
CA VAL A 137 -4.65 8.07 2.86
C VAL A 137 -5.79 8.79 2.18
N HIS A 138 -5.48 9.48 1.10
CA HIS A 138 -6.45 10.16 0.25
C HIS A 138 -6.75 9.28 -0.98
N ILE A 139 -8.00 9.17 -1.36
CA ILE A 139 -8.42 8.37 -2.51
C ILE A 139 -9.26 9.24 -3.42
N ALA A 140 -8.68 9.64 -4.56
CA ALA A 140 -9.41 10.35 -5.60
C ALA A 140 -10.19 9.35 -6.45
N MET A 141 -11.52 9.47 -6.45
CA MET A 141 -12.41 8.54 -7.15
C MET A 141 -13.57 9.29 -7.80
N ALA A 142 -13.97 8.83 -8.98
CA ALA A 142 -15.25 9.21 -9.56
C ALA A 142 -16.40 8.40 -8.94
N ASP A 143 -17.62 8.95 -8.96
CA ASP A 143 -18.82 8.26 -8.46
C ASP A 143 -19.05 6.89 -9.13
N THR A 144 -18.66 6.79 -10.40
CA THR A 144 -18.72 5.54 -11.17
C THR A 144 -17.79 4.44 -10.66
N GLU A 145 -16.76 4.80 -9.90
CA GLU A 145 -15.79 3.87 -9.30
C GLU A 145 -16.19 3.36 -7.90
N ALA A 146 -17.34 3.79 -7.36
CA ALA A 146 -17.84 3.37 -6.04
C ALA A 146 -17.93 1.84 -5.87
N ALA A 147 -18.07 1.10 -6.99
CA ALA A 147 -18.02 -0.37 -6.97
C ALA A 147 -16.64 -0.90 -6.56
N ILE A 148 -15.55 -0.27 -6.99
CA ILE A 148 -14.17 -0.64 -6.63
C ILE A 148 -13.99 -0.46 -5.13
N LYS A 149 -14.39 0.72 -4.61
CA LYS A 149 -14.28 1.03 -3.19
C LYS A 149 -15.04 0.02 -2.32
N ARG A 150 -16.28 -0.32 -2.69
CA ARG A 150 -17.07 -1.33 -1.96
C ARG A 150 -16.38 -2.69 -1.90
N VAL A 151 -15.71 -3.12 -2.96
CA VAL A 151 -14.96 -4.38 -2.98
C VAL A 151 -13.75 -4.29 -2.05
N ILE A 152 -13.02 -3.18 -2.07
CA ILE A 152 -11.87 -2.94 -1.19
C ILE A 152 -12.31 -2.92 0.28
N ASP A 153 -13.37 -2.17 0.62
CA ASP A 153 -13.89 -2.04 1.99
C ASP A 153 -14.36 -3.40 2.53
N ARG A 154 -15.07 -4.20 1.72
CA ARG A 154 -15.48 -5.55 2.10
C ARG A 154 -14.28 -6.43 2.42
N LYS A 155 -13.30 -6.51 1.51
CA LYS A 155 -12.09 -7.33 1.70
C LYS A 155 -11.26 -6.85 2.90
N ALA A 156 -11.24 -5.54 3.17
CA ALA A 156 -10.62 -4.99 4.37
C ALA A 156 -11.30 -5.48 5.65
N GLY A 157 -12.63 -5.51 5.66
CA GLY A 157 -13.42 -6.06 6.76
C GLY A 157 -13.15 -7.55 7.00
N ASP A 158 -13.18 -8.35 5.93
CA ASP A 158 -12.89 -9.79 5.98
C ASP A 158 -11.48 -10.06 6.53
N HIS A 159 -10.48 -9.31 6.05
CA HIS A 159 -9.10 -9.42 6.53
C HIS A 159 -8.96 -9.04 8.02
N ALA A 160 -9.65 -7.98 8.46
CA ALA A 160 -9.64 -7.56 9.86
C ALA A 160 -10.34 -8.60 10.77
N ALA A 161 -11.42 -9.24 10.31
CA ALA A 161 -12.10 -10.31 11.01
C ALA A 161 -11.18 -11.55 11.15
N MET A 162 -10.62 -12.02 10.05
CA MET A 162 -9.68 -13.14 10.03
C MET A 162 -8.48 -12.91 10.97
N LYS A 163 -7.91 -11.70 10.94
CA LYS A 163 -6.78 -11.36 11.84
C LYS A 163 -7.17 -11.41 13.31
N ARG A 164 -8.38 -10.98 13.68
CA ARG A 164 -8.88 -11.07 15.06
C ARG A 164 -9.06 -12.52 15.51
N GLU A 165 -9.68 -13.35 14.68
CA GLU A 165 -9.86 -14.78 14.97
C GLU A 165 -8.53 -15.49 15.13
N MET A 166 -7.57 -15.20 14.25
CA MET A 166 -6.22 -15.74 14.32
C MET A 166 -5.49 -15.32 15.62
N GLN A 167 -5.66 -14.05 16.05
CA GLN A 167 -5.08 -13.59 17.32
C GLN A 167 -5.71 -14.29 18.53
N ILE A 168 -7.03 -14.55 18.51
CA ILE A 168 -7.71 -15.30 19.57
C ILE A 168 -7.19 -16.72 19.61
N ALA A 169 -7.16 -17.42 18.48
CA ALA A 169 -6.66 -18.79 18.38
C ALA A 169 -5.20 -18.92 18.84
N MET A 170 -4.33 -17.96 18.45
CA MET A 170 -2.93 -17.94 18.89
C MET A 170 -2.80 -17.73 20.42
N ARG A 171 -3.64 -16.86 21.01
CA ARG A 171 -3.66 -16.66 22.47
C ARG A 171 -4.12 -17.92 23.21
N GLU A 172 -5.13 -18.61 22.69
CA GLU A 172 -5.61 -19.87 23.26
C GLU A 172 -4.56 -20.98 23.14
N ALA A 173 -3.93 -21.11 21.96
CA ALA A 173 -2.83 -22.05 21.75
C ALA A 173 -1.64 -21.76 22.68
N ALA A 174 -1.26 -20.48 22.86
CA ALA A 174 -0.20 -20.09 23.78
C ALA A 174 -0.56 -20.41 25.23
N ARG A 175 -1.80 -20.18 25.68
CA ARG A 175 -2.26 -20.58 27.02
C ARG A 175 -2.20 -22.08 27.22
N ASN A 176 -2.65 -22.86 26.23
CA ASN A 176 -2.61 -24.31 26.28
C ASN A 176 -1.17 -24.85 26.23
N SER A 177 -0.25 -24.22 25.51
CA SER A 177 1.17 -24.61 25.47
C SER A 177 1.91 -24.30 26.77
N ILE A 178 1.52 -23.29 27.53
CA ILE A 178 2.07 -23.00 28.87
C ILE A 178 1.62 -24.06 29.87
N LEU A 179 0.47 -24.69 29.65
CA LEU A 179 -0.03 -25.81 30.46
C LEU A 179 0.58 -27.16 30.06
N LEU A 180 1.26 -27.25 28.92
CA LEU A 180 1.88 -28.46 28.41
C LEU A 180 3.36 -28.53 28.81
N GLN A 181 3.59 -29.25 29.92
CA GLN A 181 4.80 -29.98 30.32
C GLN A 181 6.09 -29.16 30.44
N THR A 182 6.52 -29.05 31.68
CA THR A 182 7.96 -28.94 32.01
C THR A 182 8.72 -29.99 31.20
N TYR A 183 9.61 -29.58 30.31
CA TYR A 183 10.50 -30.47 29.57
C TYR A 183 11.28 -31.32 30.61
N LYS A 184 11.04 -32.63 30.61
CA LYS A 184 11.87 -33.59 31.33
C LYS A 184 12.82 -34.19 30.30
N PRO A 185 14.13 -33.94 30.40
CA PRO A 185 15.08 -34.55 29.48
C PRO A 185 14.99 -36.06 29.64
N GLN A 186 14.68 -36.77 28.56
CA GLN A 186 14.62 -38.25 28.57
C GLN A 186 15.99 -38.92 28.62
N GLN A 187 17.05 -38.16 28.43
CA GLN A 187 18.44 -38.63 28.58
C GLN A 187 19.27 -37.55 29.28
N GLU A 188 20.08 -37.97 30.23
CA GLU A 188 21.12 -37.12 30.81
C GLU A 188 22.16 -36.80 29.70
N ALA A 189 22.43 -35.51 29.50
CA ALA A 189 23.50 -35.10 28.61
C ALA A 189 24.85 -35.61 29.13
N ARG A 190 25.43 -36.65 28.51
CA ARG A 190 26.80 -37.06 28.81
C ARG A 190 27.74 -36.07 28.15
N LEU A 191 28.48 -35.35 28.98
CA LEU A 191 29.54 -34.49 28.50
C LEU A 191 30.62 -35.32 27.82
N PRO A 192 31.15 -34.93 26.63
CA PRO A 192 32.23 -35.64 25.99
C PRO A 192 33.49 -35.67 26.88
N ALA A 193 34.22 -36.79 26.86
CA ALA A 193 35.40 -37.02 27.73
C ALA A 193 36.51 -35.96 27.56
N TRP A 194 36.59 -35.31 26.43
CA TRP A 194 37.55 -34.23 26.14
C TRP A 194 37.30 -32.92 26.92
N LEU A 195 36.17 -32.78 27.57
CA LEU A 195 35.86 -31.64 28.42
C LEU A 195 36.46 -31.72 29.82
N TYR A 196 37.06 -32.86 30.15
CA TYR A 196 37.71 -33.12 31.45
C TYR A 196 39.24 -33.27 31.37
N SER A 197 39.82 -32.97 30.19
CA SER A 197 41.28 -32.97 29.96
C SER A 197 41.87 -31.58 30.05
#